data_e25312e4962e328f7828ce74d6202cef
#
_entry.id   e25312e4962e328f7828ce74d6202cef
#
_cell.length_a   1.000
_cell.length_b   1.000
_cell.length_c   1.000
_cell.angle_alpha   90.00
_cell.angle_beta   90.00
_cell.angle_gamma   90.00
#
_symmetry.space_group_name_H-M   'P 1'
#
loop_
_entity.id
_entity.type
_entity.pdbx_description
1 polymer ?
#
loop_
_entity_poly.entity_id
_entity_poly.type
_entity_poly.pdbx_seq_one_letter_code
_entity_poly.pdbx_strand_id
1 'polypeptide(L)'
;MPNWVYNGLTIEGSPEQVKSLMAQMNKPFKMVHDSWNMETHQQEKKLVTYPNPVFAFHNIYSYLDHGVTDEEYLSQPPHDKSMKDWFKFETNDWYNFNVREWGTKWDVAVSDNDAYSDTNMEDTVNGENHVVHYNFNTAWSRPMAALIKLSEQYPSLLMTLSYEEETGWGGELELLRGKVXSESEYDNMCRDCDATDQMEYCEEADCGEICGNCHWLGEADLEAVATCQTHKIYLDTKVPEYRKVGTK
;
A
#
# COMPACT_ATOMS: atom_id res chain seq x y z
N MET A 1 8.13 11.88 3.29
CA MET A 1 6.90 11.08 3.37
C MET A 1 7.16 9.79 2.63
N PRO A 2 6.52 8.68 2.98
CA PRO A 2 6.62 7.49 2.13
C PRO A 2 5.78 7.67 0.87
N ASN A 3 6.17 7.01 -0.20
CA ASN A 3 5.24 6.77 -1.29
C ASN A 3 4.20 5.76 -0.81
N TRP A 4 2.95 5.99 -1.14
CA TRP A 4 1.85 5.13 -0.72
C TRP A 4 1.48 4.14 -1.82
N VAL A 5 1.19 2.92 -1.41
CA VAL A 5 0.60 1.89 -2.27
C VAL A 5 -0.84 1.70 -1.81
N TYR A 6 -1.78 1.95 -2.71
CA TYR A 6 -3.20 1.75 -2.51
C TYR A 6 -3.51 0.29 -2.81
N ASN A 7 -4.11 -0.42 -1.86
CA ASN A 7 -4.36 -1.86 -1.96
C ASN A 7 -5.85 -2.16 -1.85
N GLY A 8 -6.37 -2.94 -2.79
CA GLY A 8 -7.69 -3.54 -2.73
C GLY A 8 -7.55 -5.05 -2.60
N LEU A 9 -7.88 -5.61 -1.45
CA LEU A 9 -7.77 -7.05 -1.18
C LEU A 9 -9.16 -7.66 -1.15
N THR A 10 -9.46 -8.50 -2.15
CA THR A 10 -10.70 -9.27 -2.20
C THR A 10 -10.42 -10.69 -1.71
N ILE A 11 -11.25 -11.19 -0.78
CA ILE A 11 -11.13 -12.53 -0.23
C ILE A 11 -12.47 -13.23 -0.40
N GLU A 12 -12.47 -14.40 -1.04
CA GLU A 12 -13.71 -15.13 -1.30
C GLU A 12 -13.63 -16.61 -0.91
N GLY A 13 -14.75 -17.14 -0.47
CA GLY A 13 -14.90 -18.55 -0.14
C GLY A 13 -16.13 -18.83 0.69
N SER A 14 -16.13 -19.93 1.42
CA SER A 14 -17.29 -20.28 2.23
C SER A 14 -17.55 -19.24 3.33
N PRO A 15 -18.83 -18.97 3.65
CA PRO A 15 -19.16 -17.97 4.69
C PRO A 15 -18.51 -18.23 6.04
N GLU A 16 -18.32 -19.48 6.41
CA GLU A 16 -17.67 -19.85 7.67
C GLU A 16 -16.22 -19.40 7.70
N GLN A 17 -15.47 -19.68 6.62
CA GLN A 17 -14.05 -19.36 6.52
C GLN A 17 -13.82 -17.84 6.43
N VAL A 18 -14.62 -17.14 5.63
CA VAL A 18 -14.50 -15.69 5.49
C VAL A 18 -14.82 -14.99 6.82
N LYS A 19 -15.89 -15.42 7.52
CA LYS A 19 -16.24 -14.88 8.85
C LYS A 19 -15.14 -15.13 9.88
N SER A 20 -14.50 -16.30 9.82
CA SER A 20 -13.37 -16.62 10.70
C SER A 20 -12.19 -15.67 10.46
N LEU A 21 -11.85 -15.44 9.18
CA LEU A 21 -10.81 -14.49 8.80
C LEU A 21 -11.16 -13.06 9.25
N MET A 22 -12.38 -12.60 8.99
CA MET A 22 -12.83 -11.27 9.42
C MET A 22 -12.70 -11.12 10.94
N ALA A 23 -13.10 -12.15 11.71
CA ALA A 23 -12.98 -12.14 13.17
C ALA A 23 -11.53 -12.09 13.65
N GLN A 24 -10.61 -12.71 12.92
CA GLN A 24 -9.17 -12.60 13.19
C GLN A 24 -8.68 -11.19 12.89
N MET A 25 -9.03 -10.63 11.72
CA MET A 25 -8.53 -9.32 11.29
C MET A 25 -9.00 -8.18 12.20
N ASN A 26 -10.24 -8.26 12.73
CA ASN A 26 -10.76 -7.22 13.61
C ASN A 26 -10.59 -7.51 15.11
N LYS A 27 -9.77 -8.49 15.47
CA LYS A 27 -9.47 -8.80 16.86
C LYS A 27 -8.73 -7.64 17.55
N PRO A 28 -9.20 -7.13 18.69
CA PRO A 28 -8.48 -6.09 19.43
C PRO A 28 -7.08 -6.54 19.85
N PHE A 29 -6.12 -5.62 19.79
CA PHE A 29 -4.74 -5.92 20.19
C PHE A 29 -4.05 -4.68 20.75
N LYS A 30 -2.85 -4.88 21.27
CA LYS A 30 -1.91 -3.81 21.64
C LYS A 30 -0.60 -4.04 20.89
N MET A 31 0.09 -2.95 20.59
CA MET A 31 1.37 -3.01 19.90
C MET A 31 2.28 -1.90 20.41
N VAL A 32 3.55 -2.20 20.57
CA VAL A 32 4.56 -1.22 20.98
C VAL A 32 4.99 -0.41 19.76
N HIS A 33 4.93 0.91 19.89
CA HIS A 33 5.38 1.86 18.88
C HIS A 33 6.60 2.63 19.35
N ASP A 34 7.57 2.82 18.48
CA ASP A 34 8.61 3.82 18.65
C ASP A 34 8.04 5.16 18.18
N SER A 35 8.05 6.15 19.05
CA SER A 35 7.53 7.48 18.75
C SER A 35 8.56 8.55 19.12
N TRP A 36 8.53 9.66 18.38
CA TRP A 36 9.36 10.82 18.68
C TRP A 36 8.57 11.73 19.61
N ASN A 37 9.12 11.99 20.79
CA ASN A 37 8.52 12.93 21.74
C ASN A 37 8.98 14.35 21.39
N MET A 38 8.05 15.20 20.99
CA MET A 38 8.33 16.56 20.54
C MET A 38 8.77 17.49 21.68
N GLU A 39 8.42 17.18 22.93
CA GLU A 39 8.78 17.99 24.10
C GLU A 39 10.18 17.68 24.58
N THR A 40 10.53 16.39 24.67
CA THR A 40 11.83 15.96 25.18
C THR A 40 12.90 15.83 24.10
N HIS A 41 12.48 15.85 22.81
CA HIS A 41 13.33 15.60 21.65
C HIS A 41 14.04 14.24 21.75
N GLN A 42 13.33 13.21 22.22
CA GLN A 42 13.85 11.85 22.37
C GLN A 42 12.91 10.81 21.76
N GLN A 43 13.51 9.73 21.34
CA GLN A 43 12.76 8.53 20.97
C GLN A 43 12.20 7.88 22.24
N GLU A 44 10.95 7.50 22.22
CA GLU A 44 10.32 6.76 23.31
C GLU A 44 9.42 5.65 22.77
N LYS A 45 9.26 4.60 23.57
CA LYS A 45 8.37 3.50 23.21
C LYS A 45 7.06 3.61 23.98
N LYS A 46 5.97 3.38 23.27
CA LYS A 46 4.61 3.44 23.83
C LYS A 46 3.82 2.21 23.42
N LEU A 47 3.05 1.66 24.37
CA LEU A 47 2.09 0.61 24.07
C LEU A 47 0.79 1.27 23.61
N VAL A 48 0.42 1.06 22.37
CA VAL A 48 -0.77 1.63 21.75
C VAL A 48 -1.84 0.54 21.64
N THR A 49 -3.09 0.88 21.97
CA THR A 49 -4.22 -0.05 21.92
C THR A 49 -5.03 0.18 20.64
N TYR A 50 -5.39 -0.92 20.01
CA TYR A 50 -6.24 -0.98 18.82
C TYR A 50 -7.51 -1.75 19.20
N PRO A 51 -8.55 -1.04 19.67
CA PRO A 51 -9.75 -1.73 20.18
C PRO A 51 -10.65 -2.29 19.09
N ASN A 52 -10.66 -1.69 17.90
CA ASN A 52 -11.58 -2.06 16.83
C ASN A 52 -10.89 -1.98 15.46
N PRO A 53 -9.84 -2.77 15.21
CA PRO A 53 -9.19 -2.71 13.88
C PRO A 53 -10.13 -3.28 12.81
N VAL A 54 -10.10 -2.69 11.63
CA VAL A 54 -10.79 -3.23 10.45
C VAL A 54 -9.96 -4.36 9.85
N PHE A 55 -8.66 -4.11 9.71
CA PHE A 55 -7.67 -5.06 9.21
C PHE A 55 -6.34 -4.73 9.90
N ALA A 56 -5.56 -5.75 10.24
CA ALA A 56 -4.28 -5.54 10.91
C ALA A 56 -3.28 -6.65 10.54
N PHE A 57 -2.10 -6.26 10.12
CA PHE A 57 -1.00 -7.22 9.89
C PHE A 57 -0.56 -7.86 11.21
N HIS A 58 -0.64 -7.11 12.32
CA HIS A 58 -0.39 -7.63 13.67
C HIS A 58 -1.25 -8.87 13.97
N ASN A 59 -2.49 -8.90 13.49
CA ASN A 59 -3.40 -10.03 13.69
C ASN A 59 -3.11 -11.22 12.77
N ILE A 60 -2.23 -11.03 11.77
CA ILE A 60 -1.72 -12.13 10.93
C ILE A 60 -0.47 -12.73 11.54
N TYR A 61 0.48 -11.87 11.91
CA TYR A 61 1.77 -12.28 12.47
C TYR A 61 2.45 -11.09 13.16
N SER A 62 2.82 -11.26 14.42
CA SER A 62 3.39 -10.20 15.24
C SER A 62 4.68 -10.65 15.94
N TYR A 63 5.36 -9.72 16.59
CA TYR A 63 6.54 -10.06 17.40
C TYR A 63 6.20 -11.03 18.55
N LEU A 64 4.94 -11.05 18.99
CA LEU A 64 4.47 -12.01 20.00
C LEU A 64 4.58 -13.46 19.48
N ASP A 65 4.40 -13.67 18.18
CA ASP A 65 4.54 -14.98 17.54
C ASP A 65 6.01 -15.43 17.48
N HIS A 66 6.95 -14.49 17.63
CA HIS A 66 8.37 -14.80 17.83
C HIS A 66 8.74 -15.03 19.30
N GLY A 67 7.76 -14.96 20.21
CA GLY A 67 7.98 -15.13 21.64
C GLY A 67 8.55 -13.90 22.34
N VAL A 68 8.49 -12.72 21.69
CA VAL A 68 8.89 -11.44 22.31
C VAL A 68 7.65 -10.80 22.95
N THR A 69 7.69 -10.57 24.24
CA THR A 69 6.55 -9.95 24.95
C THR A 69 6.56 -8.42 24.79
N ASP A 70 5.41 -7.79 25.07
CA ASP A 70 5.31 -6.32 25.11
C ASP A 70 6.32 -5.70 26.07
N GLU A 71 6.49 -6.32 27.25
CA GLU A 71 7.42 -5.85 28.28
C GLU A 71 8.86 -5.91 27.79
N GLU A 72 9.24 -7.02 27.15
CA GLU A 72 10.59 -7.17 26.58
C GLU A 72 10.82 -6.13 25.48
N TYR A 73 9.83 -5.92 24.61
CA TYR A 73 9.96 -4.95 23.52
C TYR A 73 10.05 -3.52 24.05
N LEU A 74 9.22 -3.17 25.06
CA LEU A 74 9.25 -1.86 25.72
C LEU A 74 10.60 -1.60 26.41
N SER A 75 11.25 -2.63 26.97
CA SER A 75 12.51 -2.48 27.69
C SER A 75 13.73 -2.36 26.77
N GLN A 76 13.60 -2.66 25.48
CA GLN A 76 14.71 -2.52 24.54
C GLN A 76 15.01 -1.03 24.31
N PRO A 77 16.28 -0.65 24.15
CA PRO A 77 16.61 0.73 23.85
C PRO A 77 15.96 1.16 22.51
N PRO A 78 15.64 2.44 22.36
CA PRO A 78 15.18 2.94 21.08
C PRO A 78 16.19 2.66 19.98
N HIS A 79 15.70 2.47 18.75
CA HIS A 79 16.56 2.20 17.62
C HIS A 79 17.56 3.34 17.39
N ASP A 80 18.84 3.04 17.48
CA ASP A 80 19.89 4.00 17.19
C ASP A 80 20.15 4.00 15.67
N LYS A 81 19.75 5.08 15.03
CA LYS A 81 19.94 5.30 13.58
C LYS A 81 21.39 5.58 13.18
N SER A 82 22.38 5.20 14.01
CA SER A 82 23.77 5.35 13.59
C SER A 82 24.06 4.48 12.38
N MET A 83 24.73 5.04 11.39
CA MET A 83 25.00 4.38 10.11
C MET A 83 25.73 3.03 10.23
N LYS A 84 26.38 2.81 11.37
CA LYS A 84 27.12 1.57 11.62
C LYS A 84 26.21 0.35 11.82
N ASP A 85 24.97 0.55 12.20
CA ASP A 85 24.05 -0.52 12.54
C ASP A 85 23.05 -0.86 11.41
N TRP A 86 23.06 -0.07 10.34
CA TRP A 86 22.20 -0.34 9.17
C TRP A 86 22.43 -1.72 8.55
N PHE A 87 23.63 -2.28 8.74
CA PHE A 87 24.00 -3.58 8.19
C PHE A 87 23.89 -4.72 9.21
N LYS A 88 23.60 -4.40 10.47
CA LYS A 88 23.34 -5.41 11.48
C LYS A 88 21.83 -5.62 11.60
N PHE A 89 21.32 -6.53 10.81
CA PHE A 89 19.92 -6.97 10.90
C PHE A 89 19.70 -7.71 12.20
N GLU A 90 19.76 -7.02 13.31
CA GLU A 90 19.36 -7.62 14.58
C GLU A 90 17.83 -7.70 14.62
N THR A 91 17.36 -8.82 15.11
CA THR A 91 16.04 -9.39 14.87
C THR A 91 14.86 -8.68 15.53
N ASN A 92 15.11 -7.63 16.31
CA ASN A 92 14.10 -7.03 17.18
C ASN A 92 13.80 -5.55 16.89
N ASP A 93 14.28 -5.04 15.77
CA ASP A 93 13.93 -3.69 15.31
C ASP A 93 12.56 -3.77 14.61
N TRP A 94 11.62 -2.92 15.05
CA TRP A 94 10.26 -2.88 14.49
C TRP A 94 10.26 -2.71 12.97
N TYR A 95 11.13 -1.88 12.45
CA TYR A 95 11.19 -1.61 11.00
C TYR A 95 11.62 -2.86 10.23
N ASN A 96 12.71 -3.50 10.65
CA ASN A 96 13.19 -4.72 10.00
C ASN A 96 12.20 -5.88 10.18
N PHE A 97 11.55 -5.96 11.35
CA PHE A 97 10.49 -6.93 11.58
C PHE A 97 9.34 -6.72 10.58
N ASN A 98 8.79 -5.50 10.50
CA ASN A 98 7.64 -5.20 9.65
C ASN A 98 7.95 -5.49 8.17
N VAL A 99 9.10 -5.01 7.68
CA VAL A 99 9.51 -5.22 6.28
C VAL A 99 9.68 -6.71 5.97
N ARG A 100 10.28 -7.47 6.89
CA ARG A 100 10.50 -8.91 6.69
C ARG A 100 9.19 -9.71 6.80
N GLU A 101 8.38 -9.42 7.82
CA GLU A 101 7.23 -10.27 8.16
C GLU A 101 5.93 -9.83 7.50
N TRP A 102 5.80 -8.54 7.16
CA TRP A 102 4.61 -7.98 6.51
C TRP A 102 4.87 -7.58 5.05
N GLY A 103 6.12 -7.22 4.71
CA GLY A 103 6.47 -6.72 3.38
C GLY A 103 6.29 -5.21 3.23
N THR A 104 5.95 -4.50 4.31
CA THR A 104 5.73 -3.06 4.31
C THR A 104 6.17 -2.45 5.65
N LYS A 105 6.33 -1.13 5.68
CA LYS A 105 6.89 -0.42 6.84
C LYS A 105 5.95 -0.41 8.06
N TRP A 106 4.66 -0.17 7.86
CA TRP A 106 3.70 0.03 8.95
C TRP A 106 2.51 -0.91 8.86
N ASP A 107 1.87 -1.16 10.00
CA ASP A 107 0.56 -1.81 10.02
C ASP A 107 -0.49 -0.86 9.43
N VAL A 108 -1.60 -1.41 8.98
CA VAL A 108 -2.74 -0.67 8.46
C VAL A 108 -3.88 -0.55 9.47
N ALA A 109 -3.69 -1.12 10.66
CA ALA A 109 -4.64 -0.96 11.77
C ALA A 109 -4.70 0.51 12.22
N VAL A 110 -5.90 0.95 12.56
CA VAL A 110 -6.17 2.33 13.00
C VAL A 110 -6.31 2.35 14.51
N SER A 111 -5.57 3.21 15.19
CA SER A 111 -5.83 3.54 16.58
C SER A 111 -6.91 4.64 16.67
N ASP A 112 -7.54 4.79 17.83
CA ASP A 112 -8.59 5.80 18.04
C ASP A 112 -8.11 7.24 17.80
N ASN A 113 -6.79 7.44 17.79
CA ASN A 113 -6.18 8.77 17.60
C ASN A 113 -5.61 8.97 16.19
N ASP A 114 -5.85 8.03 15.28
CA ASP A 114 -5.24 8.05 13.95
C ASP A 114 -6.18 8.73 12.95
N ALA A 115 -5.82 9.93 12.53
CA ALA A 115 -6.65 10.74 11.65
C ALA A 115 -6.48 10.39 10.14
N TYR A 116 -5.58 9.48 9.81
CA TYR A 116 -5.14 9.27 8.43
C TYR A 116 -5.37 7.86 7.89
N SER A 117 -6.14 7.03 8.59
CA SER A 117 -6.38 5.68 8.06
C SER A 117 -7.58 5.66 7.12
N ASP A 118 -7.32 5.20 5.93
CA ASP A 118 -8.33 4.90 4.93
C ASP A 118 -8.70 3.41 4.91
N THR A 119 -8.28 2.66 5.94
CA THR A 119 -8.60 1.22 6.02
C THR A 119 -10.09 1.03 6.23
N ASN A 120 -10.73 0.36 5.28
CA ASN A 120 -12.17 0.09 5.32
C ASN A 120 -12.47 -1.29 4.75
N MET A 121 -13.71 -1.74 4.92
CA MET A 121 -14.12 -3.02 4.34
C MET A 121 -15.58 -2.98 3.90
N GLU A 122 -15.88 -3.82 2.92
CA GLU A 122 -17.24 -4.14 2.49
C GLU A 122 -17.35 -5.67 2.37
N ASP A 123 -18.50 -6.23 2.71
CA ASP A 123 -18.72 -7.65 2.54
C ASP A 123 -20.08 -7.96 1.93
N THR A 124 -20.13 -9.07 1.19
CA THR A 124 -21.35 -9.52 0.51
C THR A 124 -21.46 -11.03 0.62
N VAL A 125 -22.62 -11.52 1.07
CA VAL A 125 -22.92 -12.95 1.11
C VAL A 125 -23.89 -13.26 -0.03
N ASN A 126 -23.52 -14.18 -0.89
CA ASN A 126 -24.34 -14.59 -2.03
C ASN A 126 -24.40 -16.13 -2.09
N GLY A 127 -25.45 -16.67 -1.47
CA GLY A 127 -25.64 -18.12 -1.41
C GLY A 127 -24.56 -18.81 -0.59
N GLU A 128 -23.83 -19.70 -1.26
CA GLU A 128 -22.76 -20.48 -0.64
C GLU A 128 -21.41 -19.75 -0.63
N ASN A 129 -21.35 -18.55 -1.21
CA ASN A 129 -20.13 -17.77 -1.30
C ASN A 129 -20.23 -16.49 -0.46
N HIS A 130 -19.14 -16.13 0.19
CA HIS A 130 -18.99 -14.88 0.92
C HIS A 130 -17.74 -14.18 0.39
N VAL A 131 -17.90 -12.92 0.04
CA VAL A 131 -16.79 -12.08 -0.45
C VAL A 131 -16.63 -10.93 0.52
N VAL A 132 -15.39 -10.68 0.97
CA VAL A 132 -15.04 -9.47 1.71
C VAL A 132 -13.98 -8.73 0.92
N HIS A 133 -14.12 -7.42 0.86
CA HIS A 133 -13.20 -6.53 0.18
C HIS A 133 -12.64 -5.53 1.21
N TYR A 134 -11.32 -5.50 1.34
CA TYR A 134 -10.59 -4.56 2.20
C TYR A 134 -9.83 -3.56 1.33
N ASN A 135 -9.92 -2.28 1.68
CA ASN A 135 -9.07 -1.24 1.12
C ASN A 135 -8.16 -0.72 2.22
N PHE A 136 -6.87 -0.56 1.91
CA PHE A 136 -5.89 -0.02 2.85
C PHE A 136 -4.66 0.49 2.11
N ASN A 137 -3.93 1.40 2.74
CA ASN A 137 -2.74 2.01 2.16
C ASN A 137 -1.49 1.53 2.89
N THR A 138 -0.48 1.10 2.13
CA THR A 138 0.80 0.64 2.69
C THR A 138 1.95 1.55 2.26
N ALA A 139 2.96 1.63 3.13
CA ALA A 139 4.10 2.51 2.87
C ALA A 139 5.17 1.78 2.05
N TRP A 140 5.48 2.31 0.86
CA TRP A 140 6.56 1.93 -0.07
C TRP A 140 6.35 0.63 -0.85
N SER A 141 5.56 -0.30 -0.36
CA SER A 141 5.43 -1.63 -0.99
C SER A 141 4.13 -2.30 -0.60
N ARG A 142 3.65 -3.17 -1.47
CA ARG A 142 2.52 -4.06 -1.19
C ARG A 142 2.90 -5.06 -0.08
N PRO A 143 1.93 -5.52 0.74
CA PRO A 143 2.23 -6.30 1.95
C PRO A 143 2.32 -7.81 1.67
N MET A 144 3.19 -8.21 0.74
CA MET A 144 3.25 -9.59 0.23
C MET A 144 3.51 -10.62 1.30
N ALA A 145 4.46 -10.34 2.22
CA ALA A 145 4.83 -11.31 3.24
C ALA A 145 3.67 -11.62 4.20
N ALA A 146 2.89 -10.58 4.56
CA ALA A 146 1.70 -10.76 5.40
C ALA A 146 0.61 -11.55 4.66
N LEU A 147 0.35 -11.20 3.38
CA LEU A 147 -0.73 -11.85 2.61
C LEU A 147 -0.41 -13.30 2.29
N ILE A 148 0.84 -13.65 2.05
CA ILE A 148 1.27 -15.05 1.89
C ILE A 148 0.94 -15.83 3.18
N LYS A 149 1.33 -15.29 4.36
CA LYS A 149 1.01 -15.92 5.64
C LYS A 149 -0.50 -16.06 5.87
N LEU A 150 -1.26 -15.01 5.54
CA LEU A 150 -2.73 -15.06 5.68
C LEU A 150 -3.32 -16.15 4.77
N SER A 151 -2.84 -16.26 3.54
CA SER A 151 -3.28 -17.29 2.59
C SER A 151 -2.88 -18.71 3.05
N GLU A 152 -1.76 -18.86 3.77
CA GLU A 152 -1.38 -20.13 4.40
C GLU A 152 -2.32 -20.50 5.55
N GLN A 153 -2.74 -19.51 6.35
CA GLN A 153 -3.67 -19.71 7.47
C GLN A 153 -5.07 -20.09 6.97
N TYR A 154 -5.47 -19.61 5.80
CA TYR A 154 -6.80 -19.85 5.19
C TYR A 154 -6.65 -20.48 3.80
N PRO A 155 -6.19 -21.73 3.71
CA PRO A 155 -5.81 -22.33 2.42
C PRO A 155 -6.98 -22.62 1.47
N SER A 156 -8.22 -22.48 1.93
CA SER A 156 -9.42 -22.67 1.09
C SER A 156 -9.98 -21.35 0.55
N LEU A 157 -9.44 -20.19 0.99
CA LEU A 157 -9.90 -18.89 0.52
C LEU A 157 -9.03 -18.39 -0.64
N LEU A 158 -9.68 -17.94 -1.70
CA LEU A 158 -9.00 -17.24 -2.78
C LEU A 158 -8.84 -15.77 -2.36
N MET A 159 -7.65 -15.22 -2.50
CA MET A 159 -7.34 -13.84 -2.21
C MET A 159 -6.83 -13.18 -3.48
N THR A 160 -7.44 -12.07 -3.88
CA THR A 160 -7.01 -11.26 -5.01
C THR A 160 -6.59 -9.89 -4.49
N LEU A 161 -5.35 -9.52 -4.76
CA LEU A 161 -4.82 -8.19 -4.40
C LEU A 161 -4.65 -7.37 -5.67
N SER A 162 -5.36 -6.24 -5.76
CA SER A 162 -5.04 -5.18 -6.70
C SER A 162 -4.28 -4.09 -5.96
N TYR A 163 -3.27 -3.50 -6.59
CA TYR A 163 -2.47 -2.48 -5.93
C TYR A 163 -1.95 -1.46 -6.95
N GLU A 164 -1.84 -0.21 -6.48
CA GLU A 164 -1.30 0.89 -7.29
C GLU A 164 -0.50 1.82 -6.38
N GLU A 165 0.72 2.13 -6.79
CA GLU A 165 1.57 3.09 -6.10
C GLU A 165 1.35 4.49 -6.68
N GLU A 166 1.49 5.52 -5.85
CA GLU A 166 1.13 6.91 -6.21
C GLU A 166 1.87 7.47 -7.43
N THR A 167 2.97 6.85 -7.87
CA THR A 167 3.66 7.24 -9.12
C THR A 167 3.17 6.47 -10.34
N GLY A 168 2.24 5.52 -10.18
CA GLY A 168 1.53 4.89 -11.27
C GLY A 168 1.93 3.45 -11.61
N TRP A 169 2.86 2.83 -10.88
CA TRP A 169 3.09 1.40 -11.06
C TRP A 169 2.13 0.60 -10.18
N GLY A 170 1.81 -0.61 -10.61
CA GLY A 170 0.87 -1.42 -9.87
C GLY A 170 0.68 -2.79 -10.48
N GLY A 171 -0.44 -3.43 -10.11
CA GLY A 171 -0.75 -4.75 -10.62
C GLY A 171 -1.88 -5.43 -9.89
N GLU A 172 -2.06 -6.68 -10.26
CA GLU A 172 -3.02 -7.58 -9.63
C GLU A 172 -2.39 -8.96 -9.46
N LEU A 173 -2.70 -9.61 -8.36
CA LEU A 173 -2.24 -10.98 -8.13
C LEU A 173 -3.28 -11.80 -7.37
N GLU A 174 -3.23 -13.11 -7.57
CA GLU A 174 -4.05 -14.07 -6.83
C GLU A 174 -3.18 -14.92 -5.91
N LEU A 175 -3.66 -15.12 -4.70
CA LEU A 175 -3.02 -15.95 -3.69
C LEU A 175 -3.95 -17.09 -3.27
N LEU A 176 -3.39 -18.28 -3.21
CA LEU A 176 -4.10 -19.47 -2.71
C LEU A 176 -3.08 -20.38 -2.04
N ARG A 177 -3.37 -20.80 -0.82
CA ARG A 177 -2.51 -21.73 -0.05
C ARG A 177 -1.08 -21.21 0.14
N GLY A 178 -0.94 -19.90 0.36
CA GLY A 178 0.36 -19.27 0.55
C GLY A 178 1.20 -19.13 -0.72
N LYS A 179 0.59 -19.32 -1.91
CA LYS A 179 1.30 -19.22 -3.18
C LYS A 179 0.61 -18.24 -4.12
N VAL A 180 1.45 -17.58 -4.90
CA VAL A 180 0.95 -16.73 -5.98
C VAL A 180 0.51 -17.62 -7.13
N UNK A 181 -0.82 -17.38 -7.42
CA UNK A 181 -1.33 -18.03 -8.27
C UNK A 181 -1.23 -17.55 -9.53
N SER A 182 -1.48 -16.31 -9.79
CA SER A 182 -1.33 -15.48 -11.00
C SER A 182 -0.83 -14.09 -10.59
N GLU A 183 -0.12 -13.43 -11.46
CA GLU A 183 0.37 -12.07 -11.20
C GLU A 183 0.51 -11.33 -12.51
N SER A 184 0.02 -10.08 -12.55
CA SER A 184 0.26 -9.15 -13.65
C SER A 184 0.71 -7.81 -13.05
N GLU A 185 1.73 -7.21 -13.61
CA GLU A 185 2.26 -5.93 -13.17
C GLU A 185 2.32 -4.95 -14.33
N TYR A 186 2.26 -3.69 -14.03
CA TYR A 186 2.48 -2.60 -14.98
C TYR A 186 3.37 -1.54 -14.33
N ASP A 187 4.23 -0.91 -15.14
CA ASP A 187 5.15 0.12 -14.64
C ASP A 187 4.48 1.50 -14.52
N ASN A 188 3.50 1.77 -15.38
CA ASN A 188 2.76 3.02 -15.31
C ASN A 188 1.37 2.86 -15.93
N MET A 189 0.43 3.64 -15.41
CA MET A 189 -0.95 3.64 -15.91
C MET A 189 -1.36 5.07 -16.26
N CYS A 190 -1.95 5.22 -17.42
CA CYS A 190 -2.49 6.51 -17.86
C CYS A 190 -3.74 6.88 -17.05
N ARG A 191 -3.74 8.03 -16.42
CA ARG A 191 -4.86 8.49 -15.57
C ARG A 191 -6.10 8.93 -16.37
N ASP A 192 -6.00 9.05 -17.68
CA ASP A 192 -7.12 9.46 -18.53
C ASP A 192 -7.86 8.30 -19.18
N CYS A 193 -7.13 7.22 -19.53
CA CYS A 193 -7.74 6.09 -20.25
C CYS A 193 -7.42 4.72 -19.65
N ASP A 194 -6.75 4.69 -18.51
CA ASP A 194 -6.35 3.49 -17.76
C ASP A 194 -5.47 2.50 -18.58
N ALA A 195 -4.92 2.93 -19.70
CA ALA A 195 -3.99 2.09 -20.47
C ALA A 195 -2.67 1.94 -19.70
N THR A 196 -2.24 0.70 -19.53
CA THR A 196 -0.99 0.41 -18.81
C THR A 196 0.19 0.34 -19.77
N ASP A 197 1.35 0.75 -19.28
CA ASP A 197 2.64 0.70 -20.00
C ASP A 197 2.64 1.45 -21.33
N GLN A 198 1.80 2.50 -21.43
CA GLN A 198 1.70 3.34 -22.62
C GLN A 198 2.22 4.77 -22.39
N MET A 199 2.74 5.07 -21.20
CA MET A 199 3.30 6.38 -20.89
C MET A 199 4.73 6.45 -21.44
N GLU A 200 5.01 7.47 -22.25
CA GLU A 200 6.32 7.72 -22.82
C GLU A 200 6.79 9.14 -22.51
N TYR A 201 8.04 9.29 -22.13
CA TYR A 201 8.63 10.60 -21.88
C TYR A 201 9.00 11.29 -23.19
N CYS A 202 8.63 12.54 -23.32
CA CYS A 202 8.97 13.34 -24.52
C CYS A 202 10.39 13.89 -24.43
N GLU A 203 11.31 13.30 -25.18
CA GLU A 203 12.71 13.76 -25.27
C GLU A 203 12.89 14.98 -26.17
N GLU A 204 11.93 15.27 -27.05
CA GLU A 204 12.05 16.34 -28.04
C GLU A 204 12.07 17.74 -27.43
N ALA A 205 11.19 17.99 -26.48
CA ALA A 205 11.04 19.32 -25.89
C ALA A 205 10.96 19.29 -24.36
N ASP A 206 11.30 18.15 -23.76
CA ASP A 206 11.25 17.97 -22.30
C ASP A 206 9.87 18.38 -21.72
N CYS A 207 8.82 18.06 -22.44
CA CYS A 207 7.48 18.51 -22.10
C CYS A 207 6.69 17.56 -21.21
N GLY A 208 7.33 16.49 -20.74
CA GLY A 208 6.72 15.55 -19.81
C GLY A 208 6.29 14.23 -20.45
N GLU A 209 5.43 13.51 -19.76
CA GLU A 209 4.96 12.20 -20.19
C GLU A 209 3.71 12.29 -21.03
N ILE A 210 3.60 11.44 -22.03
CA ILE A 210 2.45 11.34 -22.92
C ILE A 210 1.99 9.88 -23.01
N CYS A 211 0.68 9.68 -23.01
CA CYS A 211 0.11 8.35 -23.22
C CYS A 211 0.03 8.04 -24.72
N GLY A 212 0.67 6.95 -25.15
CA GLY A 212 0.63 6.49 -26.55
C GLY A 212 -0.77 6.08 -27.01
N ASN A 213 -1.68 5.72 -26.07
CA ASN A 213 -3.03 5.28 -26.40
C ASN A 213 -4.02 6.44 -26.60
N CYS A 214 -4.13 7.33 -25.63
CA CYS A 214 -5.11 8.44 -25.68
C CYS A 214 -4.48 9.81 -25.90
N HIS A 215 -3.15 9.88 -25.87
CA HIS A 215 -2.34 11.09 -25.99
C HIS A 215 -2.56 12.09 -24.82
N TRP A 216 -3.02 11.58 -23.66
CA TRP A 216 -3.07 12.39 -22.44
C TRP A 216 -1.66 12.84 -22.06
N LEU A 217 -1.55 14.12 -21.75
CA LEU A 217 -0.28 14.72 -21.30
C LEU A 217 -0.30 14.71 -19.78
N GLY A 218 0.56 13.94 -19.15
CA GLY A 218 0.67 13.85 -17.69
C GLY A 218 0.92 15.21 -17.03
N GLU A 219 1.82 15.31 -16.10
CA GLU A 219 2.21 16.60 -15.52
C GLU A 219 3.10 17.39 -16.50
N ALA A 220 2.53 17.79 -17.63
CA ALA A 220 3.28 18.43 -18.70
C ALA A 220 3.42 19.95 -18.52
N ASP A 221 4.57 20.46 -18.88
CA ASP A 221 4.77 21.91 -19.01
C ASP A 221 4.06 22.39 -20.30
N LEU A 222 2.95 23.10 -20.13
CA LEU A 222 2.15 23.55 -21.28
C LEU A 222 2.89 24.51 -22.22
N GLU A 223 3.88 25.26 -21.72
CA GLU A 223 4.72 26.12 -22.57
C GLU A 223 5.66 25.27 -23.42
N ALA A 224 6.26 24.23 -22.85
CA ALA A 224 7.08 23.29 -23.58
C ALA A 224 6.25 22.50 -24.60
N VAL A 225 5.06 22.02 -24.22
CA VAL A 225 4.14 21.31 -25.12
C VAL A 225 3.79 22.17 -26.34
N ALA A 226 3.55 23.47 -26.15
CA ALA A 226 3.18 24.39 -27.25
C ALA A 226 4.29 24.54 -28.29
N THR A 227 5.55 24.27 -27.94
CA THR A 227 6.69 24.32 -28.86
C THR A 227 7.06 22.95 -29.45
N CYS A 228 6.59 21.86 -28.82
CA CYS A 228 6.88 20.50 -29.24
C CYS A 228 6.10 20.15 -30.52
N GLN A 229 6.78 19.74 -31.58
CA GLN A 229 6.11 19.37 -32.85
C GLN A 229 5.20 18.15 -32.68
N THR A 230 5.64 17.19 -31.86
CA THR A 230 4.88 15.96 -31.62
C THR A 230 3.60 16.22 -30.86
N HIS A 231 3.63 17.06 -29.80
CA HIS A 231 2.51 17.26 -28.90
C HIS A 231 1.60 18.42 -29.25
N LYS A 232 2.09 19.35 -30.07
CA LYS A 232 1.32 20.49 -30.55
C LYS A 232 0.04 20.06 -31.28
N ILE A 233 0.09 18.99 -32.02
CA ILE A 233 -1.06 18.41 -32.73
C ILE A 233 -2.13 17.99 -31.73
N TYR A 234 -1.74 17.43 -30.59
CA TYR A 234 -2.69 17.01 -29.55
C TYR A 234 -3.41 18.21 -28.93
N LEU A 235 -2.68 19.27 -28.54
CA LEU A 235 -3.29 20.51 -28.05
C LEU A 235 -4.26 21.14 -29.09
N ASP A 236 -3.92 21.01 -30.36
CA ASP A 236 -4.74 21.58 -31.43
C ASP A 236 -6.01 20.77 -31.70
N THR A 237 -6.01 19.47 -31.45
CA THR A 237 -7.12 18.57 -31.81
C THR A 237 -8.04 18.17 -30.70
N LYS A 238 -7.52 17.98 -29.48
CA LYS A 238 -8.31 17.38 -28.39
C LYS A 238 -8.64 18.31 -27.21
N VAL A 239 -7.95 19.45 -27.05
CA VAL A 239 -8.14 20.31 -25.89
C VAL A 239 -8.36 21.79 -26.25
N PRO A 240 -9.48 22.11 -26.89
CA PRO A 240 -9.79 23.55 -27.20
C PRO A 240 -9.88 24.42 -25.95
N GLU A 241 -10.10 23.81 -24.77
CA GLU A 241 -10.28 24.54 -23.52
C GLU A 241 -8.97 25.05 -22.92
N TYR A 242 -7.86 24.34 -23.14
CA TYR A 242 -6.53 24.79 -22.67
C TYR A 242 -5.99 26.01 -23.44
N ARG A 243 -6.50 26.28 -24.64
CA ARG A 243 -6.14 27.47 -25.40
C ARG A 243 -6.56 28.78 -24.73
N LYS A 244 -7.52 28.73 -23.79
CA LYS A 244 -8.07 29.96 -23.16
C LYS A 244 -7.25 30.44 -21.96
N VAL A 245 -6.32 29.67 -21.45
CA VAL A 245 -5.54 30.01 -20.25
C VAL A 245 -4.22 30.69 -20.61
N GLY A 246 -3.71 30.51 -21.84
CA GLY A 246 -2.39 30.99 -22.27
C GLY A 246 -2.37 32.32 -23.04
N THR A 247 -3.53 32.99 -23.22
CA THR A 247 -3.59 34.29 -23.90
C THR A 247 -4.10 35.40 -22.98
N LYS A 248 -3.22 35.86 -22.11
CA LYS A 248 -3.32 37.18 -21.49
C LYS A 248 -1.98 37.87 -21.53
#